data_d7f69b3fffcf45df7bb641c7c3594294
#
_entry.id   d7f69b3fffcf45df7bb641c7c3594294
#
_cell.length_a   1.000
_cell.length_b   1.000
_cell.length_c   1.000
_cell.angle_alpha   90.00
_cell.angle_beta   90.00
_cell.angle_gamma   90.00
#
_symmetry.space_group_name_H-M   'P 1'
#
loop_
_entity.id
_entity.type
_entity.pdbx_description
1 polymer ?
#
loop_
_entity_poly.entity_id
_entity_poly.type
_entity_poly.pdbx_seq_one_letter_code
_entity_poly.pdbx_strand_id
1 'polypeptide(L)'
;MSITYLTTFLELKHPNDPNATERFQNSVRGDMNTTTAASNQITKDGVKFNFLPFIYQGAAKSKSGDNLEAQIILANNSVAMNHVNDALERRCNVTVSVCKMKEDFTVDHVLTTEHWLLASFAYDATTIEVLLSSSIDAVGTTAPNRVFTTAIVGFLPRTANIQTL
;
A
#
# COMPACT_ATOMS: atom_id res chain seq x y z
N MET A 1 -20.86 -25.84 4.89
CA MET A 1 -20.19 -24.89 3.98
C MET A 1 -19.28 -24.03 4.83
N SER A 2 -17.98 -24.01 4.54
CA SER A 2 -17.05 -23.11 5.25
C SER A 2 -17.19 -21.72 4.62
N ILE A 3 -17.56 -20.73 5.42
CA ILE A 3 -17.66 -19.34 4.97
C ILE A 3 -16.24 -18.78 4.96
N THR A 4 -15.85 -18.22 3.82
CA THR A 4 -14.54 -17.60 3.65
C THR A 4 -14.73 -16.09 3.53
N TYR A 5 -14.00 -15.34 4.34
CA TYR A 5 -13.99 -13.88 4.29
C TYR A 5 -12.69 -13.39 3.65
N LEU A 6 -12.77 -12.30 2.93
CA LEU A 6 -11.59 -11.55 2.47
C LEU A 6 -11.47 -10.29 3.31
N THR A 7 -10.29 -10.05 3.84
CA THR A 7 -9.97 -8.85 4.62
C THR A 7 -8.74 -8.19 4.04
N THR A 8 -8.82 -6.89 3.89
CA THR A 8 -7.67 -6.07 3.48
C THR A 8 -7.07 -5.40 4.71
N PHE A 9 -5.76 -5.58 4.87
CA PHE A 9 -4.96 -4.95 5.90
C PHE A 9 -4.13 -3.84 5.29
N LEU A 10 -4.11 -2.70 5.95
CA LEU A 10 -3.39 -1.50 5.54
C LEU A 10 -2.41 -1.09 6.64
N GLU A 11 -1.14 -0.95 6.30
CA GLU A 11 -0.11 -0.41 7.18
C GLU A 11 0.46 0.88 6.57
N LEU A 12 0.43 1.95 7.35
CA LEU A 12 1.05 3.22 7.02
C LEU A 12 2.33 3.34 7.86
N LYS A 13 3.48 3.23 7.22
CA LYS A 13 4.79 3.23 7.90
C LYS A 13 5.48 4.56 7.66
N HIS A 14 5.79 5.25 8.74
CA HIS A 14 6.60 6.47 8.66
C HIS A 14 8.05 6.12 8.26
N PRO A 15 8.64 6.77 7.23
CA PRO A 15 9.96 6.39 6.71
C PRO A 15 11.09 6.61 7.73
N ASN A 16 10.95 7.58 8.63
CA ASN A 16 11.98 7.96 9.61
C ASN A 16 11.68 7.47 11.03
N ASP A 17 10.51 6.87 11.28
CA ASP A 17 10.13 6.32 12.60
C ASP A 17 9.40 4.98 12.44
N PRO A 18 10.12 3.85 12.58
CA PRO A 18 9.52 2.53 12.47
C PRO A 18 8.44 2.24 13.52
N ASN A 19 8.44 2.98 14.64
CA ASN A 19 7.46 2.81 15.71
C ASN A 19 6.16 3.55 15.42
N ALA A 20 6.20 4.59 14.59
CA ALA A 20 5.04 5.33 14.13
C ALA A 20 4.39 4.61 12.94
N THR A 21 3.86 3.40 13.18
CA THR A 21 3.13 2.62 12.18
C THR A 21 1.66 2.57 12.55
N GLU A 22 0.81 3.12 11.71
CA GLU A 22 -0.63 2.98 11.81
C GLU A 22 -1.10 1.73 11.07
N ARG A 23 -2.09 1.02 11.63
CA ARG A 23 -2.55 -0.28 11.12
C ARG A 23 -4.05 -0.35 11.12
N PHE A 24 -4.60 -0.60 9.95
CA PHE A 24 -6.05 -0.65 9.72
C PHE A 24 -6.45 -1.92 8.99
N GLN A 25 -7.69 -2.31 9.18
CA GLN A 25 -8.35 -3.40 8.44
C GLN A 25 -9.80 -3.00 8.12
N ASN A 26 -10.37 -3.59 7.07
CA ASN A 26 -11.67 -3.19 6.54
C ASN A 26 -12.83 -4.16 6.83
N SER A 27 -12.60 -5.20 7.61
CA SER A 27 -13.65 -6.19 7.93
C SER A 27 -14.28 -5.90 9.28
N VAL A 28 -15.60 -6.06 9.35
CA VAL A 28 -16.37 -5.94 10.59
C VAL A 28 -16.53 -7.30 11.23
N ARG A 29 -16.17 -7.40 12.51
CA ARG A 29 -16.41 -8.58 13.33
C ARG A 29 -17.69 -8.40 14.11
N GLY A 30 -18.77 -9.08 13.68
CA GLY A 30 -20.05 -9.02 14.34
C GLY A 30 -20.99 -7.93 13.82
N ASP A 31 -21.97 -7.54 14.63
CA ASP A 31 -22.97 -6.54 14.27
C ASP A 31 -22.39 -5.12 14.39
N MET A 32 -22.46 -4.34 13.33
CA MET A 32 -21.97 -2.95 13.30
C MET A 32 -22.62 -2.04 14.34
N ASN A 33 -23.86 -2.34 14.74
CA ASN A 33 -24.61 -1.51 15.69
C ASN A 33 -24.18 -1.71 17.15
N THR A 34 -23.54 -2.83 17.46
CA THR A 34 -23.14 -3.20 18.83
C THR A 34 -21.62 -3.23 19.02
N THR A 35 -20.86 -3.06 17.93
CA THR A 35 -19.41 -3.25 17.93
C THR A 35 -18.69 -1.93 18.23
N THR A 36 -17.91 -1.90 19.30
CA THR A 36 -16.99 -0.77 19.58
C THR A 36 -15.73 -0.89 18.71
N ALA A 37 -15.02 0.22 18.49
CA ALA A 37 -13.76 0.21 17.75
C ALA A 37 -12.74 -0.78 18.35
N ALA A 38 -12.72 -0.93 19.68
CA ALA A 38 -11.83 -1.87 20.37
C ALA A 38 -12.22 -3.34 20.17
N SER A 39 -13.52 -3.66 20.06
CA SER A 39 -14.01 -5.02 19.83
C SER A 39 -13.83 -5.48 18.38
N ASN A 40 -13.60 -4.53 17.47
CA ASN A 40 -13.44 -4.79 16.04
C ASN A 40 -11.97 -4.84 15.59
N GLN A 41 -11.05 -5.07 16.50
CA GLN A 41 -9.64 -5.28 16.18
C GLN A 41 -9.41 -6.71 15.69
N ILE A 42 -8.64 -6.85 14.61
CA ILE A 42 -8.16 -8.13 14.10
C ILE A 42 -6.65 -8.21 14.30
N THR A 43 -6.18 -9.37 14.74
CA THR A 43 -4.75 -9.62 14.92
C THR A 43 -4.20 -10.38 13.71
N LYS A 44 -3.15 -9.84 13.09
CA LYS A 44 -2.37 -10.49 12.02
C LYS A 44 -0.90 -10.52 12.45
N ASP A 45 -0.28 -11.70 12.43
CA ASP A 45 1.13 -11.90 12.79
C ASP A 45 1.50 -11.33 14.19
N GLY A 46 0.59 -11.47 15.16
CA GLY A 46 0.75 -10.94 16.52
C GLY A 46 0.53 -9.43 16.66
N VAL A 47 0.21 -8.74 15.58
CA VAL A 47 -0.01 -7.29 15.55
C VAL A 47 -1.50 -6.96 15.39
N LYS A 48 -1.98 -5.98 16.15
CA LYS A 48 -3.38 -5.54 16.13
C LYS A 48 -3.61 -4.49 15.04
N PHE A 49 -4.70 -4.69 14.28
CA PHE A 49 -5.19 -3.79 13.26
C PHE A 49 -6.55 -3.21 13.68
N ASN A 50 -6.67 -1.91 13.65
CA ASN A 50 -7.91 -1.21 13.98
C ASN A 50 -8.87 -1.24 12.81
N PHE A 51 -10.16 -1.23 13.09
CA PHE A 51 -11.16 -1.14 12.03
C PHE A 51 -11.19 0.28 11.44
N LEU A 52 -11.10 0.34 10.12
CA LEU A 52 -11.36 1.54 9.32
C LEU A 52 -12.08 1.10 8.05
N PRO A 53 -13.27 1.63 7.73
CA PRO A 53 -13.97 1.26 6.49
C PRO A 53 -13.24 1.88 5.29
N PHE A 54 -12.65 1.04 4.46
CA PHE A 54 -12.03 1.44 3.19
C PHE A 54 -12.20 0.37 2.12
N ILE A 55 -12.11 0.78 0.88
CA ILE A 55 -12.05 -0.09 -0.29
C ILE A 55 -10.67 0.08 -0.92
N TYR A 56 -9.99 -1.02 -1.19
CA TYR A 56 -8.73 -1.04 -1.92
C TYR A 56 -8.99 -1.48 -3.36
N GLN A 57 -8.56 -0.66 -4.29
CA GLN A 57 -8.54 -0.98 -5.72
C GLN A 57 -7.07 -1.12 -6.13
N GLY A 58 -6.64 -2.38 -6.26
CA GLY A 58 -5.27 -2.70 -6.67
C GLY A 58 -4.99 -2.28 -8.11
N ALA A 59 -3.71 -2.12 -8.43
CA ALA A 59 -3.29 -1.76 -9.78
C ALA A 59 -3.65 -2.84 -10.80
N ALA A 60 -4.14 -2.41 -11.94
CA ALA A 60 -4.22 -3.28 -13.11
C ALA A 60 -2.80 -3.59 -13.59
N LYS A 61 -2.42 -4.86 -13.56
CA LYS A 61 -1.11 -5.29 -14.09
C LYS A 61 -1.12 -5.19 -15.61
N SER A 62 -0.57 -4.11 -16.14
CA SER A 62 -0.33 -3.97 -17.58
C SER A 62 0.95 -4.69 -17.98
N LYS A 63 0.92 -5.39 -19.13
CA LYS A 63 2.13 -5.99 -19.73
C LYS A 63 3.06 -4.94 -20.34
N SER A 64 2.59 -3.73 -20.56
CA SER A 64 3.34 -2.62 -21.20
C SER A 64 4.19 -1.82 -20.22
N GLY A 65 4.11 -2.11 -18.89
CA GLY A 65 4.91 -1.39 -17.91
C GLY A 65 4.42 0.03 -17.61
N ASP A 66 3.16 0.33 -17.97
CA ASP A 66 2.54 1.61 -17.64
C ASP A 66 2.43 1.80 -16.12
N ASN A 67 2.39 3.04 -15.71
CA ASN A 67 2.33 3.47 -14.31
C ASN A 67 1.38 2.60 -13.49
N LEU A 68 1.93 1.91 -12.49
CA LEU A 68 1.15 1.10 -11.58
C LEU A 68 0.61 2.04 -10.50
N GLU A 69 -0.65 2.42 -10.65
CA GLU A 69 -1.38 3.19 -9.67
C GLU A 69 -2.41 2.30 -8.98
N ALA A 70 -2.54 2.47 -7.68
CA ALA A 70 -3.59 1.85 -6.88
C ALA A 70 -4.34 2.93 -6.12
N GLN A 71 -5.55 2.62 -5.66
CA GLN A 71 -6.40 3.58 -5.00
C GLN A 71 -6.99 3.00 -3.72
N ILE A 72 -7.07 3.84 -2.69
CA ILE A 72 -7.83 3.55 -1.46
C ILE A 72 -8.96 4.56 -1.39
N ILE A 73 -10.18 4.07 -1.22
CA ILE A 73 -11.38 4.90 -1.06
C ILE A 73 -11.86 4.76 0.38
N LEU A 74 -12.00 5.89 1.08
CA LEU A 74 -12.48 5.97 2.45
C LEU A 74 -13.76 6.81 2.51
N ALA A 75 -14.58 6.57 3.54
CA ALA A 75 -15.65 7.50 3.86
C ALA A 75 -15.08 8.82 4.40
N ASN A 76 -15.58 9.96 3.89
CA ASN A 76 -15.14 11.28 4.35
C ASN A 76 -15.68 11.55 5.77
N ASN A 77 -14.80 11.42 6.74
CA ASN A 77 -15.05 11.81 8.12
C ASN A 77 -13.75 12.35 8.73
N SER A 78 -13.87 13.03 9.87
CA SER A 78 -12.73 13.69 10.53
C SER A 78 -11.61 12.72 10.90
N VAL A 79 -11.92 11.48 11.26
CA VAL A 79 -10.93 10.46 11.65
C VAL A 79 -10.13 10.02 10.44
N ALA A 80 -10.79 9.62 9.34
CA ALA A 80 -10.13 9.22 8.11
C ALA A 80 -9.28 10.36 7.51
N MET A 81 -9.82 11.59 7.51
CA MET A 81 -9.12 12.77 7.01
C MET A 81 -7.84 13.06 7.80
N ASN A 82 -7.87 12.92 9.14
CA ASN A 82 -6.68 13.13 9.97
C ASN A 82 -5.59 12.10 9.65
N HIS A 83 -5.94 10.81 9.50
CA HIS A 83 -4.99 9.77 9.13
C HIS A 83 -4.39 9.98 7.75
N VAL A 84 -5.21 10.39 6.77
CA VAL A 84 -4.72 10.65 5.40
C VAL A 84 -3.80 11.86 5.35
N ASN A 85 -4.15 12.96 6.03
CA ASN A 85 -3.29 14.14 6.10
C ASN A 85 -1.97 13.84 6.79
N ASP A 86 -1.98 13.17 7.94
CA ASP A 86 -0.77 12.80 8.67
C ASP A 86 0.12 11.86 7.82
N ALA A 87 -0.48 10.87 7.15
CA ALA A 87 0.24 9.96 6.28
C ALA A 87 0.87 10.67 5.07
N LEU A 88 0.19 11.67 4.49
CA LEU A 88 0.73 12.44 3.37
C LEU A 88 1.86 13.38 3.83
N GLU A 89 1.67 14.13 4.91
CA GLU A 89 2.69 15.03 5.46
C GLU A 89 3.99 14.28 5.80
N ARG A 90 3.86 13.10 6.36
CA ARG A 90 4.99 12.24 6.73
C ARG A 90 5.52 11.40 5.59
N ARG A 91 4.91 11.43 4.40
CA ARG A 91 5.27 10.60 3.24
C ARG A 91 5.36 9.11 3.60
N CYS A 92 4.31 8.60 4.22
CA CYS A 92 4.29 7.22 4.69
C CYS A 92 4.41 6.21 3.54
N ASN A 93 5.16 5.15 3.79
CA ASN A 93 5.12 3.95 2.97
C ASN A 93 3.86 3.17 3.29
N VAL A 94 3.14 2.74 2.27
CA VAL A 94 1.88 2.04 2.38
C VAL A 94 2.09 0.57 2.03
N THR A 95 1.71 -0.33 2.94
CA THR A 95 1.69 -1.76 2.66
C THR A 95 0.25 -2.24 2.74
N VAL A 96 -0.24 -2.84 1.65
CA VAL A 96 -1.58 -3.41 1.56
C VAL A 96 -1.46 -4.92 1.45
N SER A 97 -2.14 -5.65 2.34
CA SER A 97 -2.20 -7.12 2.29
C SER A 97 -3.65 -7.57 2.21
N VAL A 98 -3.98 -8.35 1.20
CA VAL A 98 -5.28 -9.00 1.09
C VAL A 98 -5.16 -10.43 1.60
N CYS A 99 -5.95 -10.77 2.60
CA CYS A 99 -5.89 -12.05 3.28
C CYS A 99 -7.23 -12.78 3.21
N LYS A 100 -7.16 -14.09 3.08
CA LYS A 100 -8.26 -15.00 3.33
C LYS A 100 -8.34 -15.25 4.83
N MET A 101 -9.55 -15.12 5.40
CA MET A 101 -9.82 -15.27 6.82
C MET A 101 -10.65 -16.52 7.06
N LYS A 102 -10.45 -17.13 8.22
CA LYS A 102 -11.32 -18.18 8.78
C LYS A 102 -12.53 -17.56 9.46
N GLU A 103 -13.49 -18.40 9.85
CA GLU A 103 -14.70 -17.98 10.57
C GLU A 103 -14.42 -17.32 11.92
N ASP A 104 -13.30 -17.65 12.55
CA ASP A 104 -12.84 -17.07 13.82
C ASP A 104 -12.09 -15.75 13.68
N PHE A 105 -12.03 -15.17 12.46
CA PHE A 105 -11.28 -13.97 12.10
C PHE A 105 -9.76 -14.11 12.27
N THR A 106 -9.23 -15.34 12.25
CA THR A 106 -7.79 -15.56 12.10
C THR A 106 -7.40 -15.61 10.62
N VAL A 107 -6.19 -15.17 10.32
CA VAL A 107 -5.65 -15.21 8.95
C VAL A 107 -5.40 -16.66 8.56
N ASP A 108 -6.04 -17.11 7.49
CA ASP A 108 -5.81 -18.43 6.90
C ASP A 108 -4.64 -18.39 5.91
N HIS A 109 -4.71 -17.43 5.00
CA HIS A 109 -3.69 -17.29 3.95
C HIS A 109 -3.59 -15.83 3.46
N VAL A 110 -2.36 -15.38 3.20
CA VAL A 110 -2.11 -14.09 2.55
C VAL A 110 -2.16 -14.29 1.03
N LEU A 111 -3.09 -13.64 0.36
CA LEU A 111 -3.29 -13.76 -1.08
C LEU A 111 -2.33 -12.87 -1.86
N THR A 112 -2.21 -11.61 -1.42
CA THR A 112 -1.31 -10.64 -2.03
C THR A 112 -0.80 -9.67 -0.99
N THR A 113 0.42 -9.17 -1.20
CA THR A 113 0.99 -8.05 -0.45
C THR A 113 1.62 -7.09 -1.45
N GLU A 114 1.26 -5.83 -1.37
CA GLU A 114 1.70 -4.80 -2.27
C GLU A 114 2.27 -3.62 -1.48
N HIS A 115 3.31 -2.99 -2.02
CA HIS A 115 4.02 -1.88 -1.39
C HIS A 115 3.90 -0.65 -2.27
N TRP A 116 3.45 0.45 -1.68
CA TRP A 116 3.13 1.68 -2.37
C TRP A 116 3.72 2.88 -1.64
N LEU A 117 3.77 4.00 -2.35
CA LEU A 117 3.97 5.32 -1.79
C LEU A 117 2.66 6.10 -1.88
N LEU A 118 2.32 6.83 -0.84
CA LEU A 118 1.18 7.73 -0.87
C LEU A 118 1.54 8.94 -1.74
N ALA A 119 0.85 9.09 -2.88
CA ALA A 119 1.15 10.12 -3.86
C ALA A 119 0.34 11.39 -3.61
N SER A 120 -0.96 11.27 -3.53
CA SER A 120 -1.90 12.37 -3.33
C SER A 120 -3.23 11.88 -2.82
N PHE A 121 -4.12 12.78 -2.45
CA PHE A 121 -5.53 12.45 -2.22
C PHE A 121 -6.43 13.54 -2.77
N ALA A 122 -7.64 13.15 -3.10
CA ALA A 122 -8.76 14.04 -3.40
C ALA A 122 -9.93 13.70 -2.48
N TYR A 123 -10.83 14.63 -2.25
CA TYR A 123 -12.01 14.37 -1.43
C TYR A 123 -13.21 15.14 -1.95
N ASP A 124 -14.38 14.57 -1.71
CA ASP A 124 -15.67 15.21 -1.91
C ASP A 124 -16.47 15.21 -0.61
N ALA A 125 -17.78 15.51 -0.67
CA ALA A 125 -18.64 15.55 0.51
C ALA A 125 -18.78 14.19 1.23
N THR A 126 -18.53 13.08 0.55
CA THR A 126 -18.83 11.71 1.02
C THR A 126 -17.62 10.80 1.07
N THR A 127 -16.64 11.03 0.21
CA THR A 127 -15.49 10.14 0.00
C THR A 127 -14.15 10.87 0.04
N ILE A 128 -13.12 10.12 0.42
CA ILE A 128 -11.71 10.48 0.27
C ILE A 128 -11.08 9.43 -0.61
N GLU A 129 -10.48 9.85 -1.71
CA GLU A 129 -9.76 9.00 -2.65
C GLU A 129 -8.28 9.22 -2.49
N VAL A 130 -7.57 8.20 -2.05
CA VAL A 130 -6.11 8.23 -1.84
C VAL A 130 -5.44 7.53 -2.99
N LEU A 131 -4.61 8.24 -3.74
CA LEU A 131 -3.84 7.71 -4.85
C LEU A 131 -2.50 7.17 -4.35
N LEU A 132 -2.21 5.95 -4.72
CA LEU A 132 -0.97 5.24 -4.40
C LEU A 132 -0.16 5.05 -5.68
N SER A 133 1.14 5.37 -5.62
CA SER A 133 2.06 5.18 -6.74
C SER A 133 3.12 4.14 -6.41
N SER A 134 3.67 3.53 -7.46
CA SER A 134 4.84 2.67 -7.34
C SER A 134 6.05 3.49 -6.88
N SER A 135 6.94 2.88 -6.10
CA SER A 135 8.21 3.51 -5.72
C SER A 135 9.12 3.82 -6.91
N ILE A 136 8.88 3.17 -8.06
CA ILE A 136 9.62 3.40 -9.30
C ILE A 136 9.18 4.71 -9.96
N ASP A 137 7.89 5.06 -9.84
CA ASP A 137 7.29 6.25 -10.44
C ASP A 137 7.28 7.47 -9.49
N ALA A 138 7.78 7.31 -8.27
CA ALA A 138 7.85 8.40 -7.31
C ALA A 138 8.72 9.54 -7.86
N VAL A 139 8.16 10.73 -7.90
CA VAL A 139 8.84 11.95 -8.38
C VAL A 139 10.18 12.15 -7.66
N GLY A 140 11.27 12.19 -8.41
CA GLY A 140 12.63 12.35 -7.88
C GLY A 140 13.39 11.06 -7.61
N THR A 141 12.81 9.87 -7.87
CA THR A 141 13.58 8.63 -7.87
C THR A 141 14.28 8.46 -9.22
N THR A 142 15.60 8.31 -9.19
CA THR A 142 16.35 7.90 -10.37
C THR A 142 16.34 6.38 -10.46
N ALA A 143 15.78 5.83 -11.52
CA ALA A 143 15.90 4.42 -11.85
C ALA A 143 16.76 4.26 -13.14
N PRO A 144 17.84 3.50 -13.11
CA PRO A 144 18.40 2.77 -11.96
C PRO A 144 19.08 3.70 -10.94
N ASN A 145 19.05 3.29 -9.68
CA ASN A 145 19.63 4.03 -8.55
C ASN A 145 21.17 4.16 -8.62
N ARG A 146 21.79 3.55 -9.63
CA ARG A 146 23.22 3.64 -9.96
C ARG A 146 23.41 3.88 -11.43
N VAL A 147 24.09 4.95 -11.75
CA VAL A 147 24.57 5.21 -13.12
C VAL A 147 25.78 4.31 -13.37
N PHE A 148 25.83 3.66 -14.54
CA PHE A 148 27.02 2.94 -14.98
C PHE A 148 28.19 3.93 -15.15
N THR A 149 29.12 3.89 -14.22
CA THR A 149 30.33 4.67 -14.27
C THR A 149 31.48 3.76 -14.68
N THR A 150 32.56 4.33 -15.20
CA THR A 150 33.80 3.58 -15.54
C THR A 150 34.39 2.83 -14.33
N ALA A 151 34.10 3.28 -13.11
CA ALA A 151 34.49 2.58 -11.87
C ALA A 151 33.72 1.26 -11.66
N ILE A 152 32.50 1.16 -12.20
CA ILE A 152 31.63 -0.05 -12.02
C ILE A 152 31.80 -1.00 -13.22
N VAL A 153 31.93 -0.48 -14.42
CA VAL A 153 31.88 -1.28 -15.68
C VAL A 153 33.27 -1.43 -16.31
N GLY A 154 34.30 -0.73 -15.79
CA GLY A 154 35.60 -0.66 -16.43
C GLY A 154 35.55 0.20 -17.70
N PHE A 155 36.60 0.12 -18.49
CA PHE A 155 36.63 0.78 -19.80
C PHE A 155 35.78 -0.01 -20.79
N LEU A 156 34.65 0.58 -21.20
CA LEU A 156 33.97 0.08 -22.39
C LEU A 156 34.85 0.33 -23.62
N PRO A 157 35.02 -0.67 -24.51
CA PRO A 157 35.79 -0.45 -25.73
C PRO A 157 35.10 0.65 -26.52
N ARG A 158 35.82 1.74 -26.73
CA ARG A 158 35.42 2.80 -27.66
C ARG A 158 35.55 2.25 -29.05
N THR A 159 34.44 2.01 -29.70
CA THR A 159 34.32 1.56 -31.10
C THR A 159 34.84 0.13 -31.38
N ALA A 160 33.90 -0.83 -31.42
CA ALA A 160 34.01 -1.81 -32.47
C ALA A 160 33.71 -1.08 -33.80
N ASN A 161 34.71 -0.80 -34.59
CA ASN A 161 34.53 -0.40 -35.98
C ASN A 161 33.95 -1.59 -36.72
N ILE A 162 32.61 -1.66 -36.80
CA ILE A 162 31.90 -2.66 -37.62
C ILE A 162 31.87 -2.13 -39.08
N GLN A 163 32.99 -1.67 -39.55
CA GLN A 163 33.20 -1.45 -40.96
C GLN A 163 34.38 -2.29 -41.35
N THR A 164 34.13 -3.50 -41.69
CA THR A 164 34.85 -4.36 -42.65
C THR A 164 34.53 -5.81 -42.33
N LEU A 165 33.49 -6.30 -42.89
CA LEU A 165 33.41 -7.61 -43.55
C LEU A 165 32.39 -7.53 -44.65
#